data_94b115c98a7ee4244584345d56bf37d4
#
_entry.id   94b115c98a7ee4244584345d56bf37d4
#
_cell.length_a   1.000
_cell.length_b   1.000
_cell.length_c   1.000
_cell.angle_alpha   90.00
_cell.angle_beta   90.00
_cell.angle_gamma   90.00
#
_symmetry.space_group_name_H-M   'P 1'
#
loop_
_entity.id
_entity.type
_entity.pdbx_description
1 polymer ?
#
loop_
_entity_poly.entity_id
_entity_poly.type
_entity_poly.pdbx_seq_one_letter_code
_entity_poly.pdbx_strand_id
1 'polypeptide(L)'
;MVLSACAGTIILAHPILHAAEQLASLHEARDRSDAGALDRERVRLVSLIDEWVAAEKPPAFGAAYLHSETVGMIIDRLAQLSVDAREAAQGTISGSRLRHARYRLTELANAYSDLAFEIARGTRRLPEFSHRPLPNPASQ
;
A
#
# COMPACT_ATOMS: atom_id res chain seq x y z
N MET A 1 1.04 14.99 -5.94
CA MET A 1 1.29 13.56 -5.79
C MET A 1 -0.01 12.82 -5.60
N VAL A 2 -0.10 11.60 -6.12
CA VAL A 2 -1.32 10.80 -6.12
C VAL A 2 -1.90 10.60 -4.71
N LEU A 3 -1.05 10.47 -3.70
CA LEU A 3 -1.47 10.31 -2.32
C LEU A 3 -2.05 11.58 -1.69
N SER A 4 -1.71 12.76 -2.18
CA SER A 4 -2.25 14.03 -1.65
C SER A 4 -3.63 14.35 -2.20
N ALA A 5 -4.04 13.77 -3.32
CA ALA A 5 -5.37 13.93 -3.88
C ALA A 5 -6.47 13.23 -3.07
N CYS A 6 -6.08 12.31 -2.21
CA CYS A 6 -6.99 11.59 -1.31
C CYS A 6 -7.09 12.25 0.08
N ALA A 7 -6.65 13.50 0.22
CA ALA A 7 -6.58 14.24 1.48
C ALA A 7 -7.97 14.53 2.07
N GLY A 8 -8.58 13.59 2.62
CA GLY A 8 -9.87 13.64 3.31
C GLY A 8 -10.12 12.37 4.09
N THR A 9 -9.24 11.41 3.96
CA THR A 9 -9.34 10.13 4.63
C THR A 9 -8.24 9.98 5.69
N ILE A 10 -8.61 9.46 6.82
CA ILE A 10 -7.74 9.02 7.92
C ILE A 10 -6.51 8.25 7.42
N ILE A 11 -6.63 7.61 6.28
CA ILE A 11 -5.62 6.72 5.67
C ILE A 11 -4.40 7.46 5.13
N LEU A 12 -4.45 8.79 5.03
CA LEU A 12 -3.34 9.62 4.54
C LEU A 12 -2.60 10.37 5.64
N ALA A 13 -2.66 9.86 6.85
CA ALA A 13 -1.90 10.44 7.94
C ALA A 13 -0.39 10.38 7.67
N HIS A 14 0.33 11.30 8.25
CA HIS A 14 1.77 11.45 8.14
C HIS A 14 2.56 10.13 8.27
N PRO A 15 2.24 9.20 9.21
CA PRO A 15 2.96 7.93 9.30
C PRO A 15 2.86 7.04 8.05
N ILE A 16 1.70 7.03 7.38
CA ILE A 16 1.51 6.26 6.15
C ILE A 16 2.30 6.88 5.00
N LEU A 17 2.28 8.20 4.87
CA LEU A 17 3.05 8.89 3.83
C LEU A 17 4.54 8.63 3.99
N HIS A 18 5.04 8.69 5.20
CA HIS A 18 6.45 8.39 5.49
C HIS A 18 6.81 6.95 5.14
N ALA A 19 5.99 5.99 5.53
CA ALA A 19 6.19 4.59 5.17
C ALA A 19 6.12 4.37 3.64
N ALA A 20 5.22 5.05 2.95
CA ALA A 20 5.12 4.99 1.49
C ALA A 20 6.38 5.53 0.79
N GLU A 21 6.95 6.63 1.31
CA GLU A 21 8.22 7.17 0.81
C GLU A 21 9.36 6.18 1.02
N GLN A 22 9.43 5.54 2.17
CA GLN A 22 10.42 4.50 2.45
C GLN A 22 10.26 3.29 1.54
N LEU A 23 9.02 2.85 1.27
CA LEU A 23 8.76 1.77 0.32
C LEU A 23 9.23 2.14 -1.09
N ALA A 24 8.97 3.36 -1.54
CA ALA A 24 9.45 3.82 -2.84
C ALA A 24 11.00 3.79 -2.91
N SER A 25 11.67 4.21 -1.85
CA SER A 25 13.14 4.14 -1.76
C SER A 25 13.66 2.70 -1.83
N LEU A 26 12.96 1.75 -1.20
CA LEU A 26 13.33 0.32 -1.29
C LEU A 26 13.18 -0.20 -2.73
N HIS A 27 12.12 0.17 -3.42
CA HIS A 27 11.92 -0.23 -4.82
C HIS A 27 12.97 0.38 -5.74
N GLU A 28 13.42 1.61 -5.49
CA GLU A 28 14.53 2.22 -6.22
C GLU A 28 15.87 1.51 -5.99
N ALA A 29 16.07 0.95 -4.79
CA ALA A 29 17.31 0.28 -4.41
C ALA A 29 17.38 -1.19 -4.82
N ARG A 30 16.32 -1.77 -5.38
CA ARG A 30 16.19 -3.22 -5.64
C ARG A 30 17.32 -3.83 -6.48
N ASP A 31 17.92 -3.03 -7.38
CA ASP A 31 19.00 -3.50 -8.24
C ASP A 31 20.39 -3.37 -7.62
N ARG A 32 20.50 -2.76 -6.44
CA ARG A 32 21.78 -2.38 -5.82
C ARG A 32 22.02 -2.99 -4.45
N SER A 33 21.03 -3.69 -3.89
CA SER A 33 21.07 -4.16 -2.51
C SER A 33 20.67 -5.62 -2.40
N ASP A 34 20.96 -6.21 -1.25
CA ASP A 34 20.53 -7.56 -0.91
C ASP A 34 19.00 -7.67 -0.96
N ALA A 35 18.50 -8.47 -1.88
CA ALA A 35 17.06 -8.67 -2.10
C ALA A 35 16.34 -9.19 -0.85
N GLY A 36 17.00 -10.05 -0.06
CA GLY A 36 16.43 -10.57 1.18
C GLY A 36 16.25 -9.50 2.24
N ALA A 37 17.24 -8.60 2.40
CA ALA A 37 17.16 -7.48 3.33
C ALA A 37 16.09 -6.48 2.92
N LEU A 38 15.99 -6.16 1.63
CA LEU A 38 14.94 -5.28 1.10
C LEU A 38 13.56 -5.87 1.32
N ASP A 39 13.40 -7.15 1.12
CA ASP A 39 12.12 -7.84 1.27
C ASP A 39 11.64 -7.83 2.73
N ARG A 40 12.54 -8.08 3.67
CA ARG A 40 12.24 -8.00 5.11
C ARG A 40 11.80 -6.59 5.52
N GLU A 41 12.49 -5.58 5.04
CA GLU A 41 12.16 -4.17 5.33
C GLU A 41 10.81 -3.78 4.71
N ARG A 42 10.53 -4.25 3.48
CA ARG A 42 9.25 -4.04 2.82
C ARG A 42 8.10 -4.64 3.63
N VAL A 43 8.25 -5.89 4.08
CA VAL A 43 7.25 -6.55 4.93
C VAL A 43 7.03 -5.78 6.22
N ARG A 44 8.08 -5.28 6.85
CA ARG A 44 7.98 -4.47 8.07
C ARG A 44 7.19 -3.19 7.84
N LEU A 45 7.44 -2.47 6.74
CA LEU A 45 6.73 -1.23 6.41
C LEU A 45 5.27 -1.48 6.07
N VAL A 46 4.97 -2.54 5.33
CA VAL A 46 3.59 -2.95 5.05
C VAL A 46 2.85 -3.24 6.34
N SER A 47 3.46 -3.97 7.26
CA SER A 47 2.87 -4.28 8.57
C SER A 47 2.62 -3.02 9.40
N LEU A 48 3.52 -2.05 9.40
CA LEU A 48 3.33 -0.77 10.09
C LEU A 48 2.10 -0.02 9.56
N ILE A 49 1.93 0.02 8.25
CA ILE A 49 0.76 0.66 7.62
C ILE A 49 -0.52 -0.06 8.06
N ASP A 50 -0.51 -1.38 8.00
CA ASP A 50 -1.69 -2.19 8.34
C ASP A 50 -2.07 -2.05 9.82
N GLU A 51 -1.10 -2.02 10.72
CA GLU A 51 -1.32 -1.76 12.15
C GLU A 51 -1.94 -0.38 12.39
N TRP A 52 -1.42 0.63 11.71
CA TRP A 52 -1.94 1.99 11.83
C TRP A 52 -3.39 2.06 11.32
N VAL A 53 -3.67 1.47 10.15
CA VAL A 53 -5.03 1.43 9.59
C VAL A 53 -5.98 0.69 10.52
N ALA A 54 -5.57 -0.45 11.08
CA ALA A 54 -6.39 -1.22 12.00
C ALA A 54 -6.76 -0.41 13.26
N ALA A 55 -5.85 0.43 13.75
CA ALA A 55 -6.08 1.27 14.94
C ALA A 55 -7.01 2.46 14.64
N GLU A 56 -6.94 3.04 13.44
CA GLU A 56 -7.59 4.31 13.11
C GLU A 56 -8.88 4.15 12.30
N LYS A 57 -9.06 3.05 11.58
CA LYS A 57 -10.26 2.86 10.77
C LYS A 57 -11.51 2.69 11.65
N PRO A 58 -12.67 3.19 11.20
CA PRO A 58 -13.94 2.90 11.87
C PRO A 58 -14.28 1.40 11.75
N PRO A 59 -15.10 0.86 12.66
CA PRO A 59 -15.58 -0.51 12.55
C PRO A 59 -16.42 -0.70 11.29
N ALA A 60 -16.21 -1.83 10.60
CA ALA A 60 -17.01 -2.18 9.44
C ALA A 60 -18.36 -2.79 9.88
N PHE A 61 -19.39 -2.60 9.07
CA PHE A 61 -20.67 -3.29 9.25
C PHE A 61 -20.49 -4.80 9.11
N GLY A 62 -21.25 -5.60 9.86
CA GLY A 62 -21.13 -7.07 9.85
C GLY A 62 -21.36 -7.71 8.48
N ALA A 63 -22.18 -7.09 7.62
CA ALA A 63 -22.45 -7.55 6.26
C ALA A 63 -21.51 -6.95 5.20
N ALA A 64 -20.53 -6.14 5.58
CA ALA A 64 -19.59 -5.54 4.64
C ALA A 64 -18.74 -6.63 3.94
N TYR A 65 -18.53 -6.46 2.64
CA TYR A 65 -17.70 -7.36 1.87
C TYR A 65 -16.24 -7.30 2.32
N LEU A 66 -15.60 -8.46 2.40
CA LEU A 66 -14.19 -8.57 2.74
C LEU A 66 -13.34 -8.28 1.50
N HIS A 67 -12.36 -7.39 1.65
CA HIS A 67 -11.37 -7.14 0.62
C HIS A 67 -10.28 -8.22 0.64
N SER A 68 -9.62 -8.43 -0.49
CA SER A 68 -8.60 -9.49 -0.63
C SER A 68 -7.21 -9.08 -0.20
N GLU A 69 -6.96 -7.78 -0.05
CA GLU A 69 -5.64 -7.21 0.27
C GLU A 69 -5.72 -6.23 1.42
N THR A 70 -4.62 -6.06 2.12
CA THR A 70 -4.48 -5.01 3.14
C THR A 70 -4.15 -3.67 2.49
N VAL A 71 -4.38 -2.58 3.19
CA VAL A 71 -3.98 -1.24 2.73
C VAL A 71 -2.48 -1.15 2.51
N GLY A 72 -1.68 -1.75 3.40
CA GLY A 72 -0.22 -1.76 3.26
C GLY A 72 0.25 -2.44 1.98
N MET A 73 -0.38 -3.53 1.57
CA MET A 73 -0.08 -4.21 0.31
C MET A 73 -0.36 -3.32 -0.90
N ILE A 74 -1.45 -2.57 -0.88
CA ILE A 74 -1.82 -1.66 -1.97
C ILE A 74 -0.84 -0.49 -2.04
N ILE A 75 -0.47 0.09 -0.91
CA ILE A 75 0.49 1.18 -0.85
C ILE A 75 1.87 0.74 -1.33
N ASP A 76 2.30 -0.48 -0.99
CA ASP A 76 3.53 -1.06 -1.51
C ASP A 76 3.52 -1.13 -3.04
N ARG A 77 2.43 -1.61 -3.64
CA ARG A 77 2.29 -1.61 -5.11
C ARG A 77 2.23 -0.22 -5.71
N LEU A 78 1.56 0.73 -5.08
CA LEU A 78 1.56 2.12 -5.53
C LEU A 78 2.98 2.69 -5.53
N ALA A 79 3.76 2.42 -4.50
CA ALA A 79 5.16 2.82 -4.42
C ALA A 79 5.98 2.21 -5.56
N GLN A 80 5.82 0.92 -5.83
CA GLN A 80 6.50 0.23 -6.93
C GLN A 80 6.12 0.83 -8.29
N LEU A 81 4.83 1.01 -8.55
CA LEU A 81 4.36 1.57 -9.82
C LEU A 81 4.81 3.03 -10.01
N SER A 82 4.93 3.80 -8.93
CA SER A 82 5.47 5.16 -8.96
C SER A 82 6.93 5.18 -9.39
N VAL A 83 7.74 4.25 -8.87
CA VAL A 83 9.14 4.08 -9.25
C VAL A 83 9.25 3.64 -10.71
N ASP A 84 8.45 2.65 -11.13
CA ASP A 84 8.42 2.15 -12.51
C ASP A 84 8.09 3.27 -13.50
N ALA A 85 7.11 4.11 -13.20
CA ALA A 85 6.73 5.24 -14.04
C ALA A 85 7.84 6.30 -14.12
N ARG A 86 8.50 6.56 -12.99
CA ARG A 86 9.61 7.52 -12.94
C ARG A 86 10.82 7.02 -13.73
N GLU A 87 11.18 5.77 -13.60
CA GLU A 87 12.25 5.13 -14.37
C GLU A 87 11.94 5.13 -15.88
N ALA A 88 10.71 4.82 -16.25
CA ALA A 88 10.28 4.85 -17.64
C ALA A 88 10.35 6.28 -18.24
N ALA A 89 10.09 7.31 -17.43
CA ALA A 89 10.19 8.71 -17.88
C ALA A 89 11.64 9.17 -18.07
N GLN A 90 12.57 8.60 -17.31
CA GLN A 90 14.01 8.95 -17.37
C GLN A 90 14.77 8.14 -18.41
N GLY A 91 14.21 7.02 -18.88
CA GLY A 91 14.85 6.14 -19.84
C GLY A 91 14.63 6.58 -21.29
N THR A 92 15.48 6.04 -22.19
CA THR A 92 15.37 6.19 -23.65
C THR A 92 14.30 5.24 -24.24
N ILE A 93 13.47 4.66 -23.39
CA ILE A 93 12.50 3.63 -23.76
C ILE A 93 11.26 4.26 -24.41
N SER A 94 10.59 3.49 -25.26
CA SER A 94 9.45 3.95 -26.06
C SER A 94 8.37 4.65 -25.21
N GLY A 95 7.76 5.69 -25.77
CA GLY A 95 6.65 6.40 -25.15
C GLY A 95 5.45 5.50 -24.81
N SER A 96 5.33 4.36 -25.48
CA SER A 96 4.33 3.32 -25.19
C SER A 96 4.51 2.71 -23.80
N ARG A 97 5.75 2.42 -23.40
CA ARG A 97 6.05 1.86 -22.08
C ARG A 97 5.76 2.86 -20.95
N LEU A 98 6.09 4.14 -21.18
CA LEU A 98 5.77 5.20 -20.22
C LEU A 98 4.25 5.37 -20.05
N ARG A 99 3.50 5.39 -21.15
CA ARG A 99 2.03 5.47 -21.08
C ARG A 99 1.43 4.29 -20.32
N HIS A 100 1.94 3.08 -20.57
CA HIS A 100 1.47 1.88 -19.87
C HIS A 100 1.77 1.96 -18.36
N ALA A 101 2.98 2.38 -17.99
CA ALA A 101 3.34 2.55 -16.57
C ALA A 101 2.46 3.59 -15.87
N ARG A 102 2.21 4.73 -16.51
CA ARG A 102 1.32 5.77 -15.99
C ARG A 102 -0.14 5.29 -15.87
N TYR A 103 -0.60 4.54 -16.85
CA TYR A 103 -1.95 3.98 -16.83
C TYR A 103 -2.14 3.04 -15.63
N ARG A 104 -1.21 2.12 -15.40
CA ARG A 104 -1.26 1.19 -14.27
C ARG A 104 -1.25 1.92 -12.92
N LEU A 105 -0.41 2.94 -12.79
CA LEU A 105 -0.34 3.75 -11.58
C LEU A 105 -1.66 4.48 -11.32
N THR A 106 -2.22 5.12 -12.34
CA THR A 106 -3.50 5.85 -12.24
C THR A 106 -4.65 4.93 -11.89
N GLU A 107 -4.72 3.77 -12.53
CA GLU A 107 -5.77 2.78 -12.26
C GLU A 107 -5.72 2.29 -10.81
N LEU A 108 -4.55 1.93 -10.32
CA LEU A 108 -4.40 1.50 -8.93
C LEU A 108 -4.67 2.64 -7.93
N ALA A 109 -4.27 3.86 -8.25
CA ALA A 109 -4.56 5.02 -7.42
C ALA A 109 -6.06 5.28 -7.30
N ASN A 110 -6.80 5.14 -8.40
CA ASN A 110 -8.26 5.26 -8.40
C ASN A 110 -8.91 4.13 -7.58
N ALA A 111 -8.46 2.90 -7.75
CA ALA A 111 -8.94 1.77 -6.97
C ALA A 111 -8.67 1.95 -5.47
N TYR A 112 -7.51 2.47 -5.12
CA TYR A 112 -7.17 2.80 -3.73
C TYR A 112 -8.11 3.88 -3.16
N SER A 113 -8.40 4.93 -3.93
CA SER A 113 -9.33 5.99 -3.50
C SER A 113 -10.74 5.45 -3.25
N ASP A 114 -11.23 4.56 -4.11
CA ASP A 114 -12.53 3.92 -3.96
C ASP A 114 -12.56 3.04 -2.69
N LEU A 115 -11.51 2.25 -2.48
CA LEU A 115 -11.39 1.41 -1.28
C LEU A 115 -11.32 2.25 0.00
N ALA A 116 -10.53 3.32 0.01
CA ALA A 116 -10.41 4.23 1.14
C ALA A 116 -11.76 4.85 1.52
N PHE A 117 -12.55 5.22 0.52
CA PHE A 117 -13.90 5.72 0.73
C PHE A 117 -14.81 4.67 1.39
N GLU A 118 -14.77 3.44 0.92
CA GLU A 118 -15.58 2.34 1.50
C GLU A 118 -15.13 2.00 2.93
N ILE A 119 -13.82 1.98 3.20
CA ILE A 119 -13.30 1.73 4.55
C ILE A 119 -13.77 2.83 5.52
N ALA A 120 -13.69 4.09 5.12
CA ALA A 120 -14.14 5.22 5.93
C ALA A 120 -15.65 5.16 6.24
N ARG A 121 -16.45 4.57 5.37
CA ARG A 121 -17.88 4.38 5.57
C ARG A 121 -18.26 3.08 6.27
N GLY A 122 -17.30 2.21 6.55
CA GLY A 122 -17.56 0.90 7.15
C GLY A 122 -18.22 -0.11 6.21
N THR A 123 -18.21 0.12 4.90
CA THR A 123 -18.84 -0.75 3.89
C THR A 123 -17.90 -1.78 3.30
N ARG A 124 -16.63 -1.76 3.68
CA ARG A 124 -15.63 -2.75 3.28
C ARG A 124 -14.83 -3.21 4.48
N ARG A 125 -14.69 -4.53 4.65
CA ARG A 125 -13.81 -5.13 5.66
C ARG A 125 -12.44 -5.41 5.06
N LEU A 126 -11.41 -5.23 5.86
CA LEU A 126 -10.03 -5.56 5.50
C LEU A 126 -9.62 -6.89 6.11
N PRO A 127 -8.76 -7.68 5.42
CA PRO A 127 -8.24 -8.91 5.99
C PRO A 127 -7.29 -8.62 7.15
N GLU A 128 -7.26 -9.51 8.13
CA GLU A 128 -6.45 -9.36 9.35
C GLU A 128 -5.28 -10.35 9.41
N PHE A 129 -4.99 -11.06 8.35
CA PHE A 129 -4.01 -12.14 8.37
C PHE A 129 -2.56 -11.68 8.65
N SER A 130 -2.28 -10.38 8.57
CA SER A 130 -0.94 -9.84 8.82
C SER A 130 -0.62 -9.61 10.29
N HIS A 131 -1.62 -9.59 11.19
CA HIS A 131 -1.46 -9.03 12.53
C HIS A 131 -1.87 -9.92 13.69
N ARG A 132 -2.41 -11.08 13.40
CA ARG A 132 -2.80 -11.98 14.48
C ARG A 132 -1.62 -12.91 14.77
N PRO A 133 -0.91 -12.74 15.91
CA PRO A 133 -0.01 -13.78 16.37
C PRO A 133 -0.84 -15.06 16.52
N LEU A 134 -0.35 -16.13 15.94
CA LEU A 134 -0.96 -17.43 16.18
C LEU A 134 -1.02 -17.64 17.71
N PRO A 135 -2.15 -18.09 18.26
CA PRO A 135 -2.22 -18.35 19.68
C PRO A 135 -1.10 -19.33 20.05
N ASN A 136 -0.31 -18.94 21.04
CA ASN A 136 0.78 -19.78 21.52
C ASN A 136 0.17 -21.10 22.03
N PRO A 137 0.52 -22.25 21.44
CA PRO A 137 -0.03 -23.54 21.86
C PRO A 137 0.31 -23.90 23.31
N ALA A 138 1.23 -23.16 23.94
CA ALA A 138 1.62 -23.35 25.34
C ALA A 138 0.69 -22.64 26.35
N SER A 139 -0.35 -21.95 25.90
CA SER A 139 -1.29 -21.23 26.79
C SER A 139 -2.63 -21.94 26.98
N GLN A 140 -2.70 -23.23 26.67
CA GLN A 140 -3.87 -24.08 26.97
C GLN A 140 -3.60 -25.00 28.14
#